data_71f51d2000ee834ccdd0693e8c69a4f0
#
_entry.id   71f51d2000ee834ccdd0693e8c69a4f0
#
_cell.length_a   1.000
_cell.length_b   1.000
_cell.length_c   1.000
_cell.angle_alpha   90.00
_cell.angle_beta   90.00
_cell.angle_gamma   90.00
#
_symmetry.space_group_name_H-M   'P 1'
#
loop_
_entity.id
_entity.type
_entity.pdbx_description
1 polymer ?
#
loop_
_entity_poly.entity_id
_entity_poly.type
_entity_poly.pdbx_seq_one_letter_code
_entity_poly.pdbx_strand_id
1 'polypeptide(L)'
;GSGRDDEETPSETYQRIRLEMLAAERSELLRIRDEDSVDQAVLRTVLQQLDAEEAALAYRVSRHERLRDEVLTRPSQVAGNCDHLRDDQGFAVPTTPEGCEECRALGMTWVHLRLCTTCGHVGCCDSSQGRHASAHFHESAHPVMRSLEPGESWRWCFVDEVLG
;
A
#
# COMPACT_ATOMS: atom_id res chain seq x y z
N GLY A 1 11.12 28.49 8.03
CA GLY A 1 10.93 28.21 6.64
C GLY A 1 11.78 27.01 6.26
N SER A 2 11.24 25.88 5.98
CA SER A 2 11.87 24.87 5.13
C SER A 2 10.73 24.11 4.50
N GLY A 3 10.52 24.36 3.20
CA GLY A 3 9.70 23.51 2.37
C GLY A 3 10.27 22.10 2.47
N ARG A 4 9.44 21.18 2.91
CA ARG A 4 9.60 19.78 2.51
C ARG A 4 8.95 19.73 1.16
N ASP A 5 9.82 19.61 0.17
CA ASP A 5 9.46 19.46 -1.22
C ASP A 5 8.43 18.34 -1.36
N ASP A 6 7.42 18.60 -2.18
CA ASP A 6 6.45 17.61 -2.67
C ASP A 6 7.20 16.57 -3.53
N GLU A 7 8.03 15.76 -2.91
CA GLU A 7 8.73 14.69 -3.60
C GLU A 7 7.73 13.55 -3.82
N GLU A 8 7.37 13.36 -5.08
CA GLU A 8 6.46 12.33 -5.54
C GLU A 8 6.91 10.96 -5.03
N THR A 9 6.04 10.22 -4.36
CA THR A 9 6.36 8.88 -3.87
C THR A 9 6.61 7.92 -5.03
N PRO A 10 7.38 6.84 -4.85
CA PRO A 10 7.57 5.82 -5.88
C PRO A 10 6.26 5.25 -6.44
N SER A 11 5.21 5.17 -5.60
CA SER A 11 3.89 4.71 -6.02
C SER A 11 3.18 5.73 -6.92
N GLU A 12 3.25 7.01 -6.57
CA GLU A 12 2.68 8.11 -7.39
C GLU A 12 3.42 8.23 -8.72
N THR A 13 4.76 8.14 -8.69
CA THR A 13 5.58 8.12 -9.91
C THR A 13 5.20 6.94 -10.82
N TYR A 14 5.05 5.73 -10.28
CA TYR A 14 4.62 4.56 -11.04
C TYR A 14 3.23 4.78 -11.67
N GLN A 15 2.28 5.28 -10.90
CA GLN A 15 0.91 5.53 -11.38
C GLN A 15 0.89 6.55 -12.50
N ARG A 16 1.60 7.66 -12.35
CA ARG A 16 1.72 8.70 -13.37
C ARG A 16 2.31 8.15 -14.66
N ILE A 17 3.45 7.45 -14.58
CA ILE A 17 4.10 6.86 -15.74
C ILE A 17 3.17 5.84 -16.42
N ARG A 18 2.47 5.00 -15.65
CA ARG A 18 1.56 4.01 -16.23
C ARG A 18 0.38 4.65 -16.93
N LEU A 19 -0.19 5.73 -16.41
CA LEU A 19 -1.26 6.49 -17.09
C LEU A 19 -0.75 7.13 -18.40
N GLU A 20 0.45 7.68 -18.41
CA GLU A 20 1.08 8.21 -19.64
C GLU A 20 1.29 7.11 -20.68
N MET A 21 1.71 5.92 -20.27
CA MET A 21 1.85 4.76 -21.17
C MET A 21 0.50 4.33 -21.75
N LEU A 22 -0.54 4.20 -20.92
CA LEU A 22 -1.89 3.85 -21.38
C LEU A 22 -2.44 4.86 -22.38
N ALA A 23 -2.20 6.15 -22.15
CA ALA A 23 -2.58 7.20 -23.10
C ALA A 23 -1.85 7.08 -24.45
N ALA A 24 -0.56 6.75 -24.42
CA ALA A 24 0.24 6.53 -25.63
C ALA A 24 -0.21 5.27 -26.38
N GLU A 25 -0.44 4.16 -25.67
CA GLU A 25 -0.98 2.91 -26.23
C GLU A 25 -2.34 3.15 -26.92
N ARG A 26 -3.24 3.88 -26.24
CA ARG A 26 -4.55 4.27 -26.79
C ARG A 26 -4.41 5.09 -28.06
N SER A 27 -3.54 6.08 -28.06
CA SER A 27 -3.32 6.96 -29.21
C SER A 27 -2.84 6.17 -30.43
N GLU A 28 -1.95 5.21 -30.22
CA GLU A 28 -1.44 4.36 -31.28
C GLU A 28 -2.51 3.40 -31.82
N LEU A 29 -3.34 2.82 -30.94
CA LEU A 29 -4.47 1.97 -31.37
C LEU A 29 -5.50 2.73 -32.18
N LEU A 30 -5.78 3.99 -31.83
CA LEU A 30 -6.68 4.84 -32.61
C LEU A 30 -6.08 5.20 -33.97
N ARG A 31 -4.76 5.43 -34.04
CA ARG A 31 -4.07 5.65 -35.32
C ARG A 31 -4.16 4.43 -36.25
N ILE A 32 -3.88 3.23 -35.69
CA ILE A 32 -3.99 1.96 -36.45
C ILE A 32 -5.41 1.70 -36.91
N ARG A 33 -6.42 2.05 -36.10
CA ARG A 33 -7.83 1.96 -36.50
C ARG A 33 -8.11 2.78 -37.76
N ASP A 34 -7.60 4.00 -37.84
CA ASP A 34 -7.86 4.91 -38.94
C ASP A 34 -7.11 4.49 -40.23
N GLU A 35 -6.12 3.61 -40.10
CA GLU A 35 -5.41 3.00 -41.24
C GLU A 35 -6.09 1.72 -41.78
N ASP A 36 -7.21 1.30 -41.17
CA ASP A 36 -8.00 0.09 -41.56
C ASP A 36 -7.17 -1.20 -41.62
N SER A 37 -6.10 -1.29 -40.83
CA SER A 37 -5.12 -2.38 -40.90
C SER A 37 -5.35 -3.50 -39.89
N VAL A 38 -6.35 -3.36 -38.97
CA VAL A 38 -6.60 -4.30 -37.87
C VAL A 38 -8.09 -4.65 -37.78
N ASP A 39 -8.37 -5.90 -37.40
CA ASP A 39 -9.74 -6.36 -37.11
C ASP A 39 -10.40 -5.51 -36.01
N GLN A 40 -11.58 -4.97 -36.35
CA GLN A 40 -12.32 -4.07 -35.46
C GLN A 40 -12.77 -4.74 -34.16
N ALA A 41 -12.97 -6.05 -34.13
CA ALA A 41 -13.33 -6.78 -32.91
C ALA A 41 -12.14 -6.89 -31.96
N VAL A 42 -10.95 -7.16 -32.51
CA VAL A 42 -9.71 -7.20 -31.75
C VAL A 42 -9.39 -5.82 -31.15
N LEU A 43 -9.48 -4.78 -31.99
CA LEU A 43 -9.23 -3.41 -31.54
C LEU A 43 -10.17 -2.98 -30.40
N ARG A 44 -11.45 -3.30 -30.52
CA ARG A 44 -12.43 -3.03 -29.45
C ARG A 44 -12.08 -3.73 -28.15
N THR A 45 -11.67 -4.99 -28.21
CA THR A 45 -11.27 -5.77 -27.03
C THR A 45 -10.06 -5.14 -26.34
N VAL A 46 -9.04 -4.74 -27.10
CA VAL A 46 -7.83 -4.11 -26.53
C VAL A 46 -8.17 -2.75 -25.92
N LEU A 47 -8.98 -1.92 -26.59
CA LEU A 47 -9.41 -0.63 -26.02
C LEU A 47 -10.19 -0.82 -24.72
N GLN A 48 -11.07 -1.83 -24.62
CA GLN A 48 -11.78 -2.14 -23.38
C GLN A 48 -10.84 -2.56 -22.25
N GLN A 49 -9.76 -3.28 -22.57
CA GLN A 49 -8.74 -3.63 -21.56
C GLN A 49 -8.02 -2.39 -21.04
N LEU A 50 -7.64 -1.46 -21.91
CA LEU A 50 -7.03 -0.19 -21.50
C LEU A 50 -7.98 0.63 -20.63
N ASP A 51 -9.28 0.71 -20.99
CA ASP A 51 -10.30 1.41 -20.20
C ASP A 51 -10.42 0.81 -18.79
N ALA A 52 -10.41 -0.52 -18.68
CA ALA A 52 -10.50 -1.21 -17.40
C ALA A 52 -9.26 -0.97 -16.53
N GLU A 53 -8.07 -0.97 -17.13
CA GLU A 53 -6.81 -0.71 -16.40
C GLU A 53 -6.74 0.75 -15.93
N GLU A 54 -7.10 1.70 -16.78
CA GLU A 54 -7.17 3.12 -16.45
C GLU A 54 -8.16 3.38 -15.31
N ALA A 55 -9.35 2.77 -15.37
CA ALA A 55 -10.35 2.87 -14.31
C ALA A 55 -9.85 2.27 -12.98
N ALA A 56 -9.13 1.14 -13.02
CA ALA A 56 -8.56 0.52 -11.84
C ALA A 56 -7.47 1.39 -11.19
N LEU A 57 -6.63 2.05 -12.00
CA LEU A 57 -5.63 3.00 -11.50
C LEU A 57 -6.28 4.23 -10.89
N ALA A 58 -7.28 4.82 -11.56
CA ALA A 58 -8.03 5.97 -11.05
C ALA A 58 -8.75 5.65 -9.74
N TYR A 59 -9.33 4.45 -9.62
CA TYR A 59 -9.96 4.01 -8.37
C TYR A 59 -8.96 3.91 -7.22
N ARG A 60 -7.74 3.41 -7.45
CA ARG A 60 -6.69 3.33 -6.43
C ARG A 60 -6.27 4.71 -5.93
N VAL A 61 -6.09 5.67 -6.86
CA VAL A 61 -5.77 7.07 -6.52
C VAL A 61 -6.88 7.67 -5.66
N SER A 62 -8.14 7.61 -6.12
CA SER A 62 -9.29 8.17 -5.40
C SER A 62 -9.52 7.51 -4.03
N ARG A 63 -9.20 6.23 -3.89
CA ARG A 63 -9.26 5.53 -2.61
C ARG A 63 -8.17 6.00 -1.67
N HIS A 64 -6.94 6.17 -2.19
CA HIS A 64 -5.81 6.66 -1.39
C HIS A 64 -6.05 8.09 -0.91
N GLU A 65 -6.53 8.96 -1.79
CA GLU A 65 -6.90 10.35 -1.45
C GLU A 65 -8.01 10.39 -0.39
N ARG A 66 -9.07 9.60 -0.54
CA ARG A 66 -10.15 9.51 0.46
C ARG A 66 -9.67 9.01 1.82
N LEU A 67 -8.80 8.00 1.84
CA LEU A 67 -8.22 7.51 3.09
C LEU A 67 -7.31 8.56 3.72
N ARG A 68 -6.56 9.30 2.91
CA ARG A 68 -5.72 10.41 3.35
C ARG A 68 -6.57 11.55 3.94
N ASP A 69 -7.65 11.95 3.27
CA ASP A 69 -8.59 12.95 3.76
C ASP A 69 -9.34 12.48 5.01
N GLU A 70 -9.72 11.20 5.07
CA GLU A 70 -10.39 10.62 6.23
C GLU A 70 -9.46 10.53 7.45
N VAL A 71 -8.17 10.26 7.23
CA VAL A 71 -7.15 10.31 8.29
C VAL A 71 -6.84 11.75 8.71
N LEU A 72 -6.85 12.71 7.78
CA LEU A 72 -6.58 14.12 8.07
C LEU A 72 -7.81 14.84 8.65
N THR A 73 -9.04 14.40 8.34
CA THR A 73 -10.29 15.01 8.83
C THR A 73 -10.87 14.33 10.07
N ARG A 74 -10.46 13.11 10.39
CA ARG A 74 -10.70 12.58 11.73
C ARG A 74 -9.94 13.48 12.70
N PRO A 75 -10.61 14.07 13.73
CA PRO A 75 -9.88 14.66 14.83
C PRO A 75 -8.97 13.53 15.31
N SER A 76 -7.68 13.75 15.17
CA SER A 76 -6.65 12.83 15.61
C SER A 76 -7.08 12.32 16.97
N GLN A 77 -7.41 11.05 17.10
CA GLN A 77 -7.18 10.39 18.36
C GLN A 77 -5.67 10.43 18.47
N VAL A 78 -5.24 11.56 19.04
CA VAL A 78 -3.85 11.95 19.14
C VAL A 78 -3.14 10.79 19.81
N ALA A 79 -2.03 10.35 19.25
CA ALA A 79 -1.11 9.38 19.84
C ALA A 79 -0.79 9.67 21.33
N GLY A 80 -1.16 10.83 21.83
CA GLY A 80 -1.03 11.25 23.22
C GLY A 80 -1.88 10.48 24.23
N ASN A 81 -2.86 9.68 23.83
CA ASN A 81 -3.74 8.93 24.72
C ASN A 81 -3.60 7.40 24.63
N CYS A 82 -2.72 6.88 23.79
CA CYS A 82 -2.46 5.45 23.71
C CYS A 82 -1.24 5.09 24.55
N ASP A 83 -1.46 4.46 25.68
CA ASP A 83 -0.40 4.03 26.58
C ASP A 83 0.53 3.01 25.92
N HIS A 84 -0.02 2.12 25.08
CA HIS A 84 0.77 1.13 24.33
C HIS A 84 1.79 1.77 23.38
N LEU A 85 1.38 2.81 22.65
CA LEU A 85 2.29 3.54 21.75
C LEU A 85 3.31 4.40 22.51
N ARG A 86 2.88 4.97 23.65
CA ARG A 86 3.76 5.79 24.48
C ARG A 86 4.84 4.95 25.14
N ASP A 87 4.46 3.77 25.66
CA ASP A 87 5.35 2.88 26.42
C ASP A 87 6.17 1.97 25.48
N ASP A 88 5.81 1.89 24.19
CA ASP A 88 6.52 1.12 23.18
C ASP A 88 7.87 1.76 22.84
N GLN A 89 8.94 1.03 23.12
CA GLN A 89 10.32 1.49 22.86
C GLN A 89 10.80 1.16 21.44
N GLY A 90 10.08 0.35 20.68
CA GLY A 90 10.28 0.11 19.24
C GLY A 90 11.60 -0.56 18.84
N PHE A 91 12.28 -1.26 19.76
CA PHE A 91 13.65 -1.76 19.54
C PHE A 91 13.74 -3.24 19.13
N ALA A 92 12.62 -3.92 18.86
CA ALA A 92 12.71 -5.31 18.44
C ALA A 92 13.42 -5.45 17.09
N VAL A 93 14.36 -6.38 17.03
CA VAL A 93 15.08 -6.74 15.80
C VAL A 93 14.20 -7.68 14.98
N PRO A 94 14.04 -7.46 13.67
CA PRO A 94 13.28 -8.37 12.83
C PRO A 94 13.80 -9.80 12.88
N THR A 95 12.92 -10.77 13.14
CA THR A 95 13.26 -12.19 13.12
C THR A 95 13.51 -12.69 11.69
N THR A 96 12.78 -12.14 10.73
CA THR A 96 12.89 -12.47 9.29
C THR A 96 12.94 -11.18 8.47
N PRO A 97 14.11 -10.47 8.42
CA PRO A 97 14.22 -9.19 7.73
C PRO A 97 13.92 -9.27 6.23
N GLU A 98 13.99 -10.45 5.63
CA GLU A 98 13.76 -10.68 4.19
C GLU A 98 12.28 -10.80 3.81
N GLY A 99 11.35 -10.81 4.79
CA GLY A 99 9.93 -10.93 4.47
C GLY A 99 9.05 -11.51 5.56
N CYS A 100 7.77 -11.64 5.25
CA CYS A 100 6.81 -12.29 6.13
C CYS A 100 7.13 -13.77 6.29
N GLU A 101 7.32 -14.22 7.53
CA GLU A 101 7.76 -15.58 7.87
C GLU A 101 6.76 -16.63 7.34
N GLU A 102 5.48 -16.45 7.62
CA GLU A 102 4.42 -17.38 7.23
C GLU A 102 4.19 -17.38 5.70
N CYS A 103 4.23 -16.20 5.07
CA CYS A 103 4.10 -16.13 3.61
C CYS A 103 5.23 -16.90 2.92
N ARG A 104 6.46 -16.79 3.43
CA ARG A 104 7.61 -17.53 2.89
C ARG A 104 7.45 -19.04 3.08
N ALA A 105 6.97 -19.47 4.24
CA ALA A 105 6.71 -20.89 4.52
C ALA A 105 5.60 -21.47 3.63
N LEU A 106 4.59 -20.66 3.30
CA LEU A 106 3.43 -21.06 2.50
C LEU A 106 3.58 -20.80 1.00
N GLY A 107 4.70 -20.20 0.56
CA GLY A 107 4.89 -19.81 -0.85
C GLY A 107 3.97 -18.69 -1.30
N MET A 108 3.51 -17.84 -0.38
CA MET A 108 2.63 -16.72 -0.64
C MET A 108 3.41 -15.43 -0.87
N THR A 109 2.78 -14.46 -1.52
CA THR A 109 3.31 -13.10 -1.69
C THR A 109 2.64 -12.13 -0.72
N TRP A 110 3.29 -10.99 -0.47
CA TRP A 110 2.78 -9.92 0.39
C TRP A 110 2.82 -8.57 -0.32
N VAL A 111 2.08 -7.62 0.22
CA VAL A 111 2.04 -6.24 -0.29
C VAL A 111 3.01 -5.35 0.50
N HIS A 112 2.86 -5.31 1.83
CA HIS A 112 3.76 -4.57 2.72
C HIS A 112 4.09 -5.40 3.96
N LEU A 113 5.20 -5.08 4.60
CA LEU A 113 5.67 -5.73 5.81
C LEU A 113 5.44 -4.87 7.06
N ARG A 114 5.16 -5.55 8.15
CA ARG A 114 4.97 -4.97 9.48
C ARG A 114 5.82 -5.71 10.48
N LEU A 115 6.43 -4.98 11.40
CA LEU A 115 7.27 -5.51 12.47
C LEU A 115 6.55 -5.35 13.80
N CYS A 116 6.37 -6.46 14.53
CA CYS A 116 5.97 -6.40 15.92
C CYS A 116 7.09 -5.79 16.77
N THR A 117 6.81 -4.66 17.45
CA THR A 117 7.81 -3.94 18.25
C THR A 117 8.21 -4.67 19.52
N THR A 118 7.38 -5.63 19.97
CA THR A 118 7.63 -6.42 21.17
C THR A 118 8.58 -7.60 20.93
N CYS A 119 8.35 -8.40 19.87
CA CYS A 119 9.10 -9.65 19.67
C CYS A 119 9.91 -9.72 18.38
N GLY A 120 9.73 -8.76 17.46
CA GLY A 120 10.46 -8.76 16.18
C GLY A 120 9.83 -9.62 15.08
N HIS A 121 8.65 -10.21 15.31
CA HIS A 121 7.94 -10.94 14.26
C HIS A 121 7.63 -10.04 13.06
N VAL A 122 7.91 -10.54 11.85
CA VAL A 122 7.64 -9.84 10.60
C VAL A 122 6.45 -10.49 9.89
N GLY A 123 5.33 -9.80 9.92
CA GLY A 123 4.08 -10.22 9.26
C GLY A 123 3.71 -9.33 8.09
N CYS A 124 2.90 -9.84 7.18
CA CYS A 124 2.34 -9.05 6.09
C CYS A 124 1.10 -8.24 6.54
N CYS A 125 0.89 -7.08 5.90
CA CYS A 125 -0.22 -6.16 6.20
C CYS A 125 -1.59 -6.74 5.79
N ASP A 126 -2.68 -6.08 6.21
CA ASP A 126 -4.05 -6.50 5.91
C ASP A 126 -4.46 -6.36 4.44
N SER A 127 -3.69 -5.64 3.64
CA SER A 127 -3.85 -5.64 2.17
C SER A 127 -3.28 -6.90 1.51
N SER A 128 -2.49 -7.68 2.25
CA SER A 128 -1.96 -8.97 1.81
C SER A 128 -2.98 -10.09 2.08
N GLN A 129 -2.95 -11.14 1.29
CA GLN A 129 -3.85 -12.27 1.45
C GLN A 129 -3.71 -12.95 2.82
N GLY A 130 -2.48 -13.08 3.35
CA GLY A 130 -2.21 -13.79 4.60
C GLY A 130 -2.55 -13.00 5.88
N ARG A 131 -2.47 -11.66 5.86
CA ARG A 131 -2.74 -10.77 7.01
C ARG A 131 -2.01 -11.20 8.30
N HIS A 132 -0.77 -11.67 8.17
CA HIS A 132 -0.07 -12.34 9.26
C HIS A 132 0.29 -11.38 10.41
N ALA A 133 0.40 -10.08 10.14
CA ALA A 133 0.60 -9.10 11.20
C ALA A 133 -0.60 -9.01 12.15
N SER A 134 -1.82 -9.00 11.64
CA SER A 134 -3.06 -9.03 12.45
C SER A 134 -3.27 -10.39 13.12
N ALA A 135 -2.95 -11.49 12.43
CA ALA A 135 -2.98 -12.83 13.01
C ALA A 135 -2.04 -12.94 14.21
N HIS A 136 -0.81 -12.45 14.07
CA HIS A 136 0.18 -12.41 15.16
C HIS A 136 -0.34 -11.64 16.38
N PHE A 137 -0.98 -10.48 16.18
CA PHE A 137 -1.60 -9.75 17.29
C PHE A 137 -2.65 -10.59 18.02
N HIS A 138 -3.52 -11.27 17.28
CA HIS A 138 -4.58 -12.11 17.88
C HIS A 138 -4.02 -13.30 18.68
N GLU A 139 -2.87 -13.84 18.28
CA GLU A 139 -2.23 -14.98 18.97
C GLU A 139 -1.37 -14.54 20.15
N SER A 140 -0.60 -13.46 19.99
CA SER A 140 0.41 -13.04 20.98
C SER A 140 -0.06 -11.93 21.92
N ALA A 141 -1.13 -11.21 21.56
CA ALA A 141 -1.58 -9.98 22.22
C ALA A 141 -0.52 -8.87 22.27
N HIS A 142 0.49 -8.88 21.41
CA HIS A 142 1.47 -7.81 21.30
C HIS A 142 0.85 -6.58 20.63
N PRO A 143 0.68 -5.46 21.34
CA PRO A 143 -0.26 -4.41 20.91
C PRO A 143 0.24 -3.54 19.78
N VAL A 144 1.55 -3.40 19.61
CA VAL A 144 2.13 -2.41 18.70
C VAL A 144 2.93 -3.07 17.58
N MET A 145 2.70 -2.58 16.37
CA MET A 145 3.57 -2.85 15.23
C MET A 145 4.00 -1.55 14.57
N ARG A 146 5.11 -1.61 13.85
CA ARG A 146 5.58 -0.53 12.98
C ARG A 146 5.68 -0.97 11.54
N SER A 147 5.68 0.00 10.62
CA SER A 147 6.05 -0.30 9.24
C SER A 147 7.50 -0.79 9.15
N LEU A 148 7.73 -1.76 8.26
CA LEU A 148 9.07 -2.20 7.88
C LEU A 148 9.46 -1.71 6.48
N GLU A 149 8.60 -0.89 5.86
CA GLU A 149 8.86 -0.33 4.54
C GLU A 149 9.85 0.83 4.60
N PRO A 150 10.77 0.95 3.61
CA PRO A 150 11.72 2.05 3.55
C PRO A 150 11.02 3.42 3.53
N GLY A 151 11.48 4.34 4.38
CA GLY A 151 10.94 5.69 4.46
C GLY A 151 9.68 5.85 5.31
N GLU A 152 9.11 4.76 5.84
CA GLU A 152 7.98 4.78 6.75
C GLU A 152 8.43 4.64 8.21
N SER A 153 7.91 5.50 9.09
CA SER A 153 8.24 5.49 10.53
C SER A 153 7.03 5.36 11.45
N TRP A 154 5.82 5.23 10.90
CA TRP A 154 4.61 5.14 11.68
C TRP A 154 4.48 3.81 12.44
N ARG A 155 3.74 3.85 13.55
CA ARG A 155 3.36 2.71 14.37
C ARG A 155 1.84 2.60 14.45
N TRP A 156 1.34 1.40 14.68
CA TRP A 156 -0.07 1.10 14.85
C TRP A 156 -0.30 0.34 16.14
N CYS A 157 -1.24 0.79 16.93
CA CYS A 157 -1.74 0.04 18.10
C CYS A 157 -3.01 -0.72 17.71
N PHE A 158 -3.00 -2.03 17.83
CA PHE A 158 -4.16 -2.86 17.57
C PHE A 158 -5.24 -2.79 18.65
N VAL A 159 -4.87 -2.49 19.89
CA VAL A 159 -5.83 -2.43 21.03
C VAL A 159 -6.66 -1.16 20.96
N ASP A 160 -6.01 -0.01 20.74
CA ASP A 160 -6.67 1.29 20.70
C ASP A 160 -7.04 1.72 19.27
N GLU A 161 -6.65 0.95 18.25
CA GLU A 161 -6.87 1.22 16.83
C GLU A 161 -6.41 2.63 16.41
N VAL A 162 -5.21 3.03 16.87
CA VAL A 162 -4.64 4.35 16.60
C VAL A 162 -3.25 4.27 15.98
N LEU A 163 -2.94 5.29 15.18
CA LEU A 163 -1.66 5.48 14.51
C LEU A 163 -0.78 6.42 15.35
N GLY A 164 0.54 6.14 15.43
CA GLY A 164 1.52 6.96 16.12
C GLY A 164 2.87 7.04 15.43
#